data_589ae8230bab5c699af103fc47d07dcb
#
_entry.id   589ae8230bab5c699af103fc47d07dcb
#
_cell.length_a   1.000
_cell.length_b   1.000
_cell.length_c   1.000
_cell.angle_alpha   90.00
_cell.angle_beta   90.00
_cell.angle_gamma   90.00
#
_symmetry.space_group_name_H-M   'P 1'
#
loop_
_entity.id
_entity.type
_entity.pdbx_description
1 polymer ?
#
loop_
_entity_poly.entity_id
_entity_poly.type
_entity_poly.pdbx_seq_one_letter_code
_entity_poly.pdbx_strand_id
1 'polypeptide(L)'
;EGLLFGAKNKIYFYSYRDGSFRLLQEFDQTPDFRNFNITILSLWDEETVLCCSRWQGLLLLNLKTGAYSRPPFDCGKEIMSMIIDSKNRIWIAPYNNGLYCFDRNGKQLASYTTRNSSLSNNVILSLAERENKLWIGTDGGGINILEPETGQLSLLEHIPGRDNYSLPANSILSLYNDRNNNIWAGSIRNGLISIREVSMVTYTDVVPGNDRGLSNNTIL
;
A
#
# COMPACT_ATOMS: atom_id res chain seq x y z
N GLU A 1 -0.11 -23.03 -4.20
CA GLU A 1 -0.47 -21.67 -4.63
C GLU A 1 -1.78 -21.25 -3.99
N GLY A 2 -1.88 -19.99 -3.54
CA GLY A 2 -3.07 -19.46 -2.89
C GLY A 2 -2.89 -18.00 -2.47
N LEU A 3 -3.85 -17.48 -1.71
CA LEU A 3 -3.84 -16.13 -1.17
C LEU A 3 -3.81 -16.13 0.35
N LEU A 4 -3.08 -15.20 0.93
CA LEU A 4 -3.14 -14.88 2.36
C LEU A 4 -4.06 -13.70 2.58
N PHE A 5 -4.94 -13.82 3.56
CA PHE A 5 -5.89 -12.78 3.96
C PHE A 5 -5.69 -12.44 5.44
N GLY A 6 -5.54 -11.15 5.73
CA GLY A 6 -5.68 -10.62 7.07
C GLY A 6 -7.12 -10.14 7.30
N ALA A 7 -7.75 -10.61 8.34
CA ALA A 7 -9.08 -10.15 8.73
C ALA A 7 -9.13 -9.98 10.25
N LYS A 8 -9.23 -8.73 10.72
CA LYS A 8 -9.11 -8.40 12.13
C LYS A 8 -7.80 -8.96 12.71
N ASN A 9 -7.90 -9.84 13.70
CA ASN A 9 -6.80 -10.51 14.41
C ASN A 9 -6.47 -11.89 13.83
N LYS A 10 -6.91 -12.22 12.62
CA LYS A 10 -6.76 -13.56 12.02
C LYS A 10 -6.09 -13.52 10.69
N ILE A 11 -5.31 -14.56 10.38
CA ILE A 11 -4.74 -14.81 9.06
C ILE A 11 -5.33 -16.08 8.51
N TYR A 12 -5.84 -16.01 7.29
CA TYR A 12 -6.39 -17.11 6.54
C TYR A 12 -5.57 -17.38 5.29
N PHE A 13 -5.59 -18.62 4.86
CA PHE A 13 -5.08 -19.02 3.56
C PHE A 13 -6.22 -19.54 2.70
N TYR A 14 -6.33 -19.03 1.49
CA TYR A 14 -7.19 -19.56 0.45
C TYR A 14 -6.36 -20.32 -0.57
N SER A 15 -6.68 -21.59 -0.78
CA SER A 15 -6.01 -22.45 -1.74
C SER A 15 -6.67 -22.36 -3.12
N TYR A 16 -5.91 -22.00 -4.14
CA TYR A 16 -6.40 -22.03 -5.53
C TYR A 16 -6.62 -23.44 -6.04
N ARG A 17 -5.98 -24.44 -5.42
CA ARG A 17 -6.02 -25.82 -5.87
C ARG A 17 -7.38 -26.48 -5.63
N ASP A 18 -8.00 -26.20 -4.49
CA ASP A 18 -9.23 -26.88 -4.04
C ASP A 18 -10.31 -25.92 -3.53
N GLY A 19 -10.07 -24.61 -3.62
CA GLY A 19 -11.03 -23.60 -3.20
C GLY A 19 -11.24 -23.54 -1.68
N SER A 20 -10.38 -24.16 -0.87
CA SER A 20 -10.54 -24.22 0.57
C SER A 20 -10.03 -22.97 1.26
N PHE A 21 -10.72 -22.55 2.33
CA PHE A 21 -10.25 -21.58 3.30
C PHE A 21 -9.80 -22.27 4.58
N ARG A 22 -8.63 -21.91 5.11
CA ARG A 22 -8.19 -22.37 6.42
C ARG A 22 -7.63 -21.21 7.25
N LEU A 23 -7.93 -21.23 8.55
CA LEU A 23 -7.32 -20.34 9.53
C LEU A 23 -5.86 -20.79 9.73
N LEU A 24 -4.91 -19.88 9.58
CA LEU A 24 -3.50 -20.15 9.87
C LEU A 24 -3.11 -19.67 11.26
N GLN A 25 -3.56 -18.47 11.64
CA GLN A 25 -3.18 -17.83 12.90
C GLN A 25 -4.31 -16.97 13.45
N GLU A 26 -4.42 -16.96 14.79
CA GLU A 26 -5.29 -16.06 15.56
C GLU A 26 -4.48 -15.40 16.68
N PHE A 27 -4.59 -14.06 16.82
CA PHE A 27 -3.77 -13.29 17.76
C PHE A 27 -4.43 -13.01 19.12
N ASP A 28 -5.71 -13.37 19.33
CA ASP A 28 -6.46 -13.06 20.56
C ASP A 28 -5.88 -13.63 21.85
N GLN A 29 -5.07 -14.69 21.75
CA GLN A 29 -4.56 -15.42 22.90
C GLN A 29 -3.18 -14.96 23.39
N THR A 30 -2.57 -13.99 22.73
CA THR A 30 -1.24 -13.49 23.10
C THR A 30 -1.39 -12.15 23.84
N PRO A 31 -0.87 -12.02 25.07
CA PRO A 31 -0.99 -10.78 25.86
C PRO A 31 -0.49 -9.54 25.14
N ASP A 32 0.56 -9.68 24.31
CA ASP A 32 1.23 -8.60 23.60
C ASP A 32 0.47 -8.11 22.36
N PHE A 33 -0.54 -8.87 21.89
CA PHE A 33 -1.24 -8.60 20.64
C PHE A 33 -2.76 -8.59 20.77
N ARG A 34 -3.29 -8.36 21.98
CA ARG A 34 -4.72 -8.12 22.15
C ARG A 34 -5.17 -6.99 21.22
N ASN A 35 -6.18 -7.26 20.40
CA ASN A 35 -6.70 -6.33 19.39
C ASN A 35 -5.71 -5.99 18.25
N PHE A 36 -4.78 -6.88 17.92
CA PHE A 36 -3.93 -6.71 16.75
C PHE A 36 -4.78 -6.85 15.47
N ASN A 37 -5.25 -5.72 14.96
CA ASN A 37 -6.03 -5.67 13.72
C ASN A 37 -5.07 -5.58 12.53
N ILE A 38 -5.05 -6.64 11.73
CA ILE A 38 -4.21 -6.71 10.54
C ILE A 38 -4.82 -5.80 9.46
N THR A 39 -4.04 -4.85 9.01
CA THR A 39 -4.41 -3.91 7.93
C THR A 39 -3.62 -4.17 6.65
N ILE A 40 -2.38 -4.66 6.78
CA ILE A 40 -1.51 -4.95 5.64
C ILE A 40 -0.75 -6.25 5.92
N LEU A 41 -0.63 -7.10 4.90
CA LEU A 41 0.22 -8.29 4.89
C LEU A 41 1.20 -8.20 3.73
N SER A 42 2.46 -8.51 3.99
CA SER A 42 3.49 -8.67 2.95
C SER A 42 4.31 -9.93 3.22
N LEU A 43 4.64 -10.68 2.17
CA LEU A 43 5.55 -11.81 2.31
C LEU A 43 6.94 -11.29 2.67
N TRP A 44 7.46 -11.77 3.80
CA TRP A 44 8.85 -11.51 4.19
C TRP A 44 9.78 -12.52 3.52
N ASP A 45 9.44 -13.78 3.58
CA ASP A 45 10.09 -14.89 2.90
C ASP A 45 9.04 -16.00 2.61
N GLU A 46 9.47 -17.20 2.25
CA GLU A 46 8.58 -18.33 1.90
C GLU A 46 7.69 -18.78 3.07
N GLU A 47 8.10 -18.53 4.32
CA GLU A 47 7.43 -19.03 5.53
C GLU A 47 7.00 -17.90 6.47
N THR A 48 7.52 -16.69 6.27
CA THR A 48 7.32 -15.57 7.17
C THR A 48 6.54 -14.46 6.48
N VAL A 49 5.59 -13.88 7.19
CA VAL A 49 4.85 -12.70 6.76
C VAL A 49 5.13 -11.52 7.68
N LEU A 50 5.24 -10.35 7.08
CA LEU A 50 5.23 -9.08 7.78
C LEU A 50 3.79 -8.61 7.88
N CYS A 51 3.27 -8.61 9.11
CA CYS A 51 1.94 -8.17 9.45
C CYS A 51 1.99 -6.73 9.96
N CYS A 52 1.12 -5.89 9.46
CA CYS A 52 0.95 -4.53 9.96
C CYS A 52 -0.41 -4.41 10.67
N SER A 53 -0.39 -3.82 11.85
CA SER A 53 -1.56 -3.27 12.52
C SER A 53 -1.41 -1.76 12.60
N ARG A 54 -2.41 -1.03 12.15
CA ARG A 54 -2.36 0.43 12.09
C ARG A 54 -1.91 1.08 13.40
N TRP A 55 -2.35 0.54 14.55
CA TRP A 55 -2.12 1.13 15.87
C TRP A 55 -1.08 0.43 16.74
N GLN A 56 -0.68 -0.80 16.34
CA GLN A 56 0.24 -1.62 17.12
C GLN A 56 1.56 -1.89 16.41
N GLY A 57 1.71 -1.34 15.19
CA GLY A 57 2.93 -1.44 14.41
C GLY A 57 3.10 -2.77 13.69
N LEU A 58 4.33 -3.24 13.58
CA LEU A 58 4.73 -4.37 12.76
C LEU A 58 5.05 -5.63 13.57
N LEU A 59 4.79 -6.77 12.94
CA LEU A 59 5.07 -8.10 13.47
C LEU A 59 5.54 -9.01 12.33
N LEU A 60 6.61 -9.73 12.54
CA LEU A 60 7.01 -10.89 11.73
C LEU A 60 6.36 -12.14 12.31
N LEU A 61 5.65 -12.89 11.48
CA LEU A 61 5.01 -14.16 11.87
C LEU A 61 5.50 -15.29 10.96
N ASN A 62 6.03 -16.34 11.55
CA ASN A 62 6.30 -17.58 10.83
C ASN A 62 5.01 -18.40 10.70
N LEU A 63 4.58 -18.67 9.48
CA LEU A 63 3.30 -19.33 9.18
C LEU A 63 3.29 -20.84 9.49
N LYS A 64 4.47 -21.47 9.60
CA LYS A 64 4.57 -22.89 9.93
C LYS A 64 4.54 -23.14 11.43
N THR A 65 5.28 -22.34 12.17
CA THR A 65 5.46 -22.55 13.63
C THR A 65 4.53 -21.71 14.48
N GLY A 66 3.94 -20.64 13.91
CA GLY A 66 3.19 -19.63 14.66
C GLY A 66 4.09 -18.72 15.51
N ALA A 67 5.41 -18.88 15.46
CA ALA A 67 6.34 -18.01 16.17
C ALA A 67 6.32 -16.59 15.59
N TYR A 68 6.42 -15.60 16.46
CA TYR A 68 6.40 -14.20 16.06
C TYR A 68 7.51 -13.40 16.73
N SER A 69 7.91 -12.32 16.08
CA SER A 69 8.91 -11.36 16.57
C SER A 69 8.66 -9.96 16.03
N ARG A 70 9.28 -8.96 16.62
CA ARG A 70 9.32 -7.63 16.02
C ARG A 70 10.35 -7.61 14.89
N PRO A 71 10.12 -6.85 13.79
CA PRO A 71 11.15 -6.63 12.79
C PRO A 71 12.34 -5.86 13.40
N PRO A 72 13.54 -5.93 12.82
CA PRO A 72 14.76 -5.33 13.38
C PRO A 72 14.84 -3.81 13.21
N PHE A 73 13.73 -3.14 12.95
CA PHE A 73 13.63 -1.67 12.81
C PHE A 73 12.38 -1.16 13.52
N ASP A 74 12.43 0.10 13.95
CA ASP A 74 11.28 0.81 14.51
C ASP A 74 10.89 1.97 13.59
N CYS A 75 9.63 2.02 13.22
CA CYS A 75 9.04 3.08 12.41
C CYS A 75 7.78 3.68 13.06
N GLY A 76 7.59 3.43 14.36
CA GLY A 76 6.40 3.83 15.09
C GLY A 76 5.24 2.85 14.95
N LYS A 77 4.07 3.28 15.43
CA LYS A 77 2.89 2.40 15.53
C LYS A 77 1.78 2.73 14.54
N GLU A 78 1.66 3.98 14.14
CA GLU A 78 0.61 4.46 13.24
C GLU A 78 1.00 4.30 11.77
N ILE A 79 0.99 3.07 11.27
CA ILE A 79 1.42 2.77 9.90
C ILE A 79 0.21 2.81 8.96
N MET A 80 0.28 3.68 7.95
CA MET A 80 -0.78 3.88 6.96
C MET A 80 -0.60 2.96 5.75
N SER A 81 0.63 2.77 5.30
CA SER A 81 0.93 1.94 4.13
C SER A 81 2.31 1.30 4.26
N MET A 82 2.48 0.15 3.64
CA MET A 82 3.73 -0.61 3.63
C MET A 82 3.80 -1.50 2.38
N ILE A 83 4.99 -1.63 1.82
CA ILE A 83 5.28 -2.58 0.74
C ILE A 83 6.72 -3.10 0.87
N ILE A 84 6.94 -4.34 0.48
CA ILE A 84 8.27 -4.87 0.22
C ILE A 84 8.44 -4.87 -1.30
N ASP A 85 9.44 -4.15 -1.79
CA ASP A 85 9.69 -4.02 -3.21
C ASP A 85 10.44 -5.23 -3.80
N SER A 86 10.55 -5.27 -5.12
CA SER A 86 11.23 -6.34 -5.88
C SER A 86 12.72 -6.51 -5.54
N LYS A 87 13.33 -5.49 -4.92
CA LYS A 87 14.71 -5.52 -4.41
C LYS A 87 14.81 -5.84 -2.92
N ASN A 88 13.71 -6.33 -2.33
CA ASN A 88 13.62 -6.67 -0.91
C ASN A 88 13.83 -5.49 0.06
N ARG A 89 13.62 -4.26 -0.36
CA ARG A 89 13.57 -3.09 0.52
C ARG A 89 12.17 -2.98 1.12
N ILE A 90 12.12 -2.58 2.37
CA ILE A 90 10.86 -2.40 3.11
C ILE A 90 10.55 -0.90 3.14
N TRP A 91 9.47 -0.53 2.47
CA TRP A 91 8.98 0.84 2.42
C TRP A 91 7.80 0.97 3.38
N ILE A 92 7.87 1.96 4.26
CA ILE A 92 6.89 2.17 5.32
C ILE A 92 6.50 3.63 5.39
N ALA A 93 5.22 3.89 5.45
CA ALA A 93 4.65 5.22 5.60
C ALA A 93 3.90 5.32 6.94
N PRO A 94 4.54 5.82 8.00
CA PRO A 94 3.85 6.18 9.23
C PRO A 94 2.95 7.40 9.01
N TYR A 95 1.89 7.55 9.80
CA TYR A 95 0.98 8.67 9.68
C TYR A 95 1.70 10.02 9.78
N ASN A 96 1.48 10.89 8.80
CA ASN A 96 2.02 12.25 8.72
C ASN A 96 3.55 12.38 8.92
N ASN A 97 4.29 11.33 8.61
CA ASN A 97 5.74 11.28 8.84
C ASN A 97 6.56 10.96 7.56
N GLY A 98 5.89 10.99 6.40
CA GLY A 98 6.52 10.70 5.12
C GLY A 98 6.80 9.22 4.90
N LEU A 99 7.89 8.91 4.20
CA LEU A 99 8.26 7.57 3.76
C LEU A 99 9.63 7.19 4.29
N TYR A 100 9.74 5.98 4.80
CA TYR A 100 11.00 5.36 5.23
C TYR A 100 11.29 4.11 4.41
N CYS A 101 12.58 3.88 4.17
CA CYS A 101 13.08 2.68 3.52
C CYS A 101 14.08 1.97 4.44
N PHE A 102 13.89 0.67 4.65
CA PHE A 102 14.79 -0.18 5.43
C PHE A 102 15.26 -1.38 4.61
N ASP A 103 16.43 -1.89 4.95
CA ASP A 103 16.81 -3.24 4.53
C ASP A 103 16.25 -4.29 5.51
N ARG A 104 16.44 -5.56 5.19
CA ARG A 104 15.97 -6.67 6.03
C ARG A 104 16.72 -6.83 7.35
N ASN A 105 17.89 -6.21 7.49
CA ASN A 105 18.69 -6.20 8.71
C ASN A 105 18.33 -5.03 9.64
N GLY A 106 17.38 -4.19 9.23
CA GLY A 106 16.92 -3.06 10.02
C GLY A 106 17.67 -1.76 9.79
N LYS A 107 18.62 -1.74 8.86
CA LYS A 107 19.32 -0.50 8.51
C LYS A 107 18.38 0.40 7.71
N GLN A 108 18.19 1.64 8.15
CA GLN A 108 17.50 2.64 7.37
C GLN A 108 18.36 3.04 6.16
N LEU A 109 17.80 2.87 4.97
CA LEU A 109 18.46 3.18 3.69
C LEU A 109 18.15 4.61 3.23
N ALA A 110 16.89 5.06 3.42
CA ALA A 110 16.43 6.37 3.00
C ALA A 110 15.23 6.85 3.82
N SER A 111 14.97 8.15 3.76
CA SER A 111 13.71 8.75 4.21
C SER A 111 13.35 9.96 3.34
N TYR A 112 12.05 10.12 3.08
CA TYR A 112 11.50 11.20 2.25
C TYR A 112 10.37 11.89 2.99
N THR A 113 10.49 13.18 3.14
CA THR A 113 9.48 14.06 3.74
C THR A 113 9.37 15.34 2.92
N THR A 114 8.32 16.10 3.11
CA THR A 114 8.18 17.43 2.49
C THR A 114 9.28 18.43 2.89
N ARG A 115 10.08 18.11 3.92
CA ARG A 115 11.18 18.95 4.41
C ARG A 115 12.53 18.61 3.79
N ASN A 116 12.75 17.34 3.41
CA ASN A 116 14.06 16.88 2.92
C ASN A 116 14.02 16.40 1.46
N SER A 117 12.88 16.43 0.81
CA SER A 117 12.68 15.97 -0.56
C SER A 117 11.55 16.73 -1.25
N SER A 118 11.31 16.43 -2.53
CA SER A 118 10.17 16.95 -3.29
C SER A 118 8.87 16.13 -3.09
N LEU A 119 8.76 15.39 -2.00
CA LEU A 119 7.53 14.69 -1.66
C LEU A 119 6.41 15.72 -1.43
N SER A 120 5.28 15.53 -2.11
CA SER A 120 4.18 16.51 -2.12
C SER A 120 3.41 16.58 -0.81
N ASN A 121 3.32 15.47 -0.05
CA ASN A 121 2.62 15.40 1.23
C ASN A 121 3.18 14.27 2.10
N ASN A 122 3.29 14.51 3.43
CA ASN A 122 3.75 13.52 4.41
C ASN A 122 2.68 12.48 4.78
N VAL A 123 1.41 12.71 4.47
CA VAL A 123 0.34 11.73 4.68
C VAL A 123 0.26 10.84 3.45
N ILE A 124 0.91 9.69 3.53
CA ILE A 124 0.94 8.68 2.47
C ILE A 124 -0.11 7.62 2.79
N LEU A 125 -1.05 7.41 1.88
CA LEU A 125 -2.17 6.50 2.05
C LEU A 125 -1.93 5.14 1.38
N SER A 126 -1.16 5.11 0.29
CA SER A 126 -0.95 3.89 -0.48
C SER A 126 0.41 3.86 -1.18
N LEU A 127 0.93 2.65 -1.36
CA LEU A 127 2.19 2.37 -2.04
C LEU A 127 1.98 1.25 -3.06
N ALA A 128 2.60 1.38 -4.24
CA ALA A 128 2.70 0.31 -5.23
C ALA A 128 4.05 0.39 -5.94
N GLU A 129 4.56 -0.74 -6.39
CA GLU A 129 5.76 -0.80 -7.22
C GLU A 129 5.36 -1.04 -8.68
N ARG A 130 5.99 -0.30 -9.60
CA ARG A 130 5.92 -0.53 -11.04
C ARG A 130 7.29 -0.22 -11.65
N GLU A 131 7.88 -1.20 -12.36
CA GLU A 131 9.13 -1.03 -13.11
C GLU A 131 10.27 -0.47 -12.24
N ASN A 132 10.46 -1.03 -11.05
CA ASN A 132 11.43 -0.58 -10.04
C ASN A 132 11.23 0.86 -9.53
N LYS A 133 10.11 1.51 -9.84
CA LYS A 133 9.71 2.81 -9.30
C LYS A 133 8.64 2.60 -8.25
N LEU A 134 8.71 3.39 -7.19
CA LEU A 134 7.71 3.38 -6.14
C LEU A 134 6.68 4.48 -6.41
N TRP A 135 5.44 4.07 -6.55
CA TRP A 135 4.27 4.93 -6.69
C TRP A 135 3.67 5.19 -5.32
N ILE A 136 3.53 6.46 -4.96
CA ILE A 136 3.21 6.92 -3.61
C ILE A 136 1.95 7.77 -3.69
N GLY A 137 0.81 7.20 -3.28
CA GLY A 137 -0.47 7.89 -3.20
C GLY A 137 -0.58 8.65 -1.88
N THR A 138 -0.90 9.93 -1.96
CA THR A 138 -0.93 10.83 -0.80
C THR A 138 -2.32 11.41 -0.54
N ASP A 139 -2.52 11.97 0.65
CA ASP A 139 -3.74 12.70 0.98
C ASP A 139 -3.62 14.18 0.57
N GLY A 140 -4.18 14.50 -0.59
CA GLY A 140 -4.21 15.84 -1.14
C GLY A 140 -2.97 16.27 -1.94
N GLY A 141 -1.92 15.44 -2.01
CA GLY A 141 -0.69 15.74 -2.77
C GLY A 141 -0.54 14.96 -4.08
N GLY A 142 -1.58 14.25 -4.55
CA GLY A 142 -1.51 13.45 -5.77
C GLY A 142 -0.71 12.16 -5.62
N ILE A 143 -0.07 11.72 -6.70
CA ILE A 143 0.80 10.55 -6.76
C ILE A 143 2.24 11.01 -7.00
N ASN A 144 3.12 10.70 -6.07
CA ASN A 144 4.56 10.85 -6.27
C ASN A 144 5.13 9.56 -6.85
N ILE A 145 6.05 9.66 -7.81
CA ILE A 145 6.76 8.52 -8.38
C ILE A 145 8.23 8.69 -8.02
N LEU A 146 8.70 7.81 -7.14
CA LEU A 146 10.08 7.80 -6.67
C LEU A 146 10.90 6.81 -7.50
N GLU A 147 12.06 7.25 -7.96
CA GLU A 147 13.13 6.38 -8.45
C GLU A 147 14.08 6.06 -7.28
N PRO A 148 13.99 4.87 -6.67
CA PRO A 148 14.72 4.59 -5.44
C PRO A 148 16.25 4.62 -5.58
N GLU A 149 16.77 4.39 -6.79
CA GLU A 149 18.22 4.36 -7.04
C GLU A 149 18.84 5.76 -7.08
N THR A 150 18.08 6.75 -7.53
CA THR A 150 18.55 8.13 -7.66
C THR A 150 17.98 9.04 -6.56
N GLY A 151 16.90 8.62 -5.92
CA GLY A 151 16.13 9.43 -4.98
C GLY A 151 15.27 10.50 -5.66
N GLN A 152 15.19 10.49 -7.01
CA GLN A 152 14.42 11.47 -7.76
C GLN A 152 12.93 11.22 -7.62
N LEU A 153 12.17 12.29 -7.40
CA LEU A 153 10.70 12.28 -7.31
C LEU A 153 10.11 13.06 -8.48
N SER A 154 9.09 12.49 -9.10
CA SER A 154 8.19 13.18 -10.03
C SER A 154 6.76 13.14 -9.49
N LEU A 155 5.93 14.09 -9.92
CA LEU A 155 4.58 14.29 -9.38
C LEU A 155 3.53 14.20 -10.49
N LEU A 156 2.48 13.41 -10.22
CA LEU A 156 1.20 13.46 -10.94
C LEU A 156 0.18 14.09 -9.99
N GLU A 157 -0.41 15.19 -10.44
CA GLU A 157 -1.40 15.94 -9.65
C GLU A 157 -2.60 16.36 -10.49
N HIS A 158 -3.66 16.80 -9.80
CA HIS A 158 -4.80 17.42 -10.46
C HIS A 158 -4.42 18.82 -10.97
N ILE A 159 -4.59 19.04 -12.27
CA ILE A 159 -4.39 20.34 -12.91
C ILE A 159 -5.73 20.78 -13.47
N PRO A 160 -6.37 21.83 -12.92
CA PRO A 160 -7.65 22.32 -13.42
C PRO A 160 -7.60 22.65 -14.93
N GLY A 161 -8.58 22.16 -15.69
CA GLY A 161 -8.67 22.37 -17.14
C GLY A 161 -7.79 21.43 -17.99
N ARG A 162 -7.18 20.42 -17.40
CA ARG A 162 -6.39 19.39 -18.10
C ARG A 162 -6.88 17.98 -17.82
N ASP A 163 -8.18 17.75 -17.91
CA ASP A 163 -8.85 16.51 -17.46
C ASP A 163 -8.32 15.22 -18.10
N ASN A 164 -7.78 15.26 -19.31
CA ASN A 164 -7.22 14.09 -20.00
C ASN A 164 -5.74 13.80 -19.66
N TYR A 165 -5.05 14.70 -18.96
CA TYR A 165 -3.61 14.62 -18.71
C TYR A 165 -3.21 14.90 -17.25
N SER A 166 -4.18 14.94 -16.36
CA SER A 166 -3.98 15.16 -14.94
C SER A 166 -4.87 14.25 -14.11
N LEU A 167 -4.53 14.09 -12.83
CA LEU A 167 -5.39 13.34 -11.91
C LEU A 167 -6.73 14.09 -11.73
N PRO A 168 -7.85 13.38 -11.58
CA PRO A 168 -9.14 14.01 -11.26
C PRO A 168 -9.22 14.47 -9.81
N ALA A 169 -8.33 13.96 -8.94
CA ALA A 169 -8.22 14.31 -7.52
C ALA A 169 -6.82 14.06 -6.98
N ASN A 170 -6.45 14.78 -5.93
CA ASN A 170 -5.14 14.65 -5.28
C ASN A 170 -5.11 13.75 -4.05
N SER A 171 -6.25 13.28 -3.53
CA SER A 171 -6.28 12.31 -2.43
C SER A 171 -6.44 10.89 -2.97
N ILE A 172 -5.38 10.10 -2.87
CA ILE A 172 -5.25 8.76 -3.45
C ILE A 172 -5.19 7.71 -2.33
N LEU A 173 -6.32 7.04 -2.11
CA LEU A 173 -6.48 6.04 -1.03
C LEU A 173 -5.79 4.73 -1.33
N SER A 174 -5.83 4.28 -2.58
CA SER A 174 -5.29 2.98 -2.96
C SER A 174 -4.53 3.06 -4.28
N LEU A 175 -3.47 2.26 -4.38
CA LEU A 175 -2.71 2.05 -5.60
C LEU A 175 -2.54 0.54 -5.81
N TYR A 176 -2.69 0.10 -7.05
CA TYR A 176 -2.48 -1.28 -7.45
C TYR A 176 -1.81 -1.34 -8.82
N ASN A 177 -0.73 -2.10 -8.94
CA ASN A 177 -0.11 -2.43 -10.22
C ASN A 177 -0.66 -3.77 -10.70
N ASP A 178 -1.34 -3.79 -11.84
CA ASP A 178 -1.91 -5.00 -12.41
C ASP A 178 -0.86 -5.82 -13.19
N ARG A 179 -1.26 -7.04 -13.64
CA ARG A 179 -0.37 -7.95 -14.40
C ARG A 179 0.05 -7.40 -15.76
N ASN A 180 -0.63 -6.36 -16.26
CA ASN A 180 -0.32 -5.70 -17.52
C ASN A 180 0.48 -4.39 -17.30
N ASN A 181 1.02 -4.20 -16.11
CA ASN A 181 1.75 -2.98 -15.73
C ASN A 181 0.91 -1.68 -15.79
N ASN A 182 -0.40 -1.76 -15.61
CA ASN A 182 -1.22 -0.56 -15.43
C ASN A 182 -1.31 -0.24 -13.94
N ILE A 183 -1.15 1.04 -13.60
CA ILE A 183 -1.45 1.52 -12.25
C ILE A 183 -2.94 1.85 -12.16
N TRP A 184 -3.58 1.27 -11.19
CA TRP A 184 -4.93 1.60 -10.78
C TRP A 184 -4.87 2.42 -9.50
N ALA A 185 -5.51 3.58 -9.50
CA ALA A 185 -5.55 4.48 -8.36
C ALA A 185 -7.00 4.72 -7.94
N GLY A 186 -7.32 4.38 -6.69
CA GLY A 186 -8.59 4.71 -6.06
C GLY A 186 -8.49 6.06 -5.37
N SER A 187 -9.37 7.00 -5.72
CA SER A 187 -9.39 8.34 -5.16
C SER A 187 -10.50 8.53 -4.13
N ILE A 188 -10.32 9.52 -3.25
CA ILE A 188 -11.41 9.96 -2.38
C ILE A 188 -12.39 10.78 -3.23
N ARG A 189 -13.62 10.26 -3.43
CA ARG A 189 -14.76 10.92 -4.10
C ARG A 189 -14.67 11.08 -5.63
N ASN A 190 -13.57 10.71 -6.28
CA ASN A 190 -13.42 10.86 -7.74
C ASN A 190 -13.28 9.52 -8.47
N GLY A 191 -13.62 8.41 -7.80
CA GLY A 191 -13.69 7.10 -8.39
C GLY A 191 -12.34 6.43 -8.63
N LEU A 192 -12.29 5.58 -9.64
CA LEU A 192 -11.15 4.75 -10.01
C LEU A 192 -10.47 5.32 -11.26
N ILE A 193 -9.15 5.41 -11.20
CA ILE A 193 -8.29 5.94 -12.27
C ILE A 193 -7.41 4.82 -12.77
N SER A 194 -7.38 4.58 -14.07
CA SER A 194 -6.39 3.71 -14.72
C SER A 194 -5.31 4.58 -15.39
N ILE A 195 -4.08 4.40 -14.96
CA ILE A 195 -2.92 5.14 -15.47
C ILE A 195 -2.10 4.18 -16.31
N ARG A 196 -2.04 4.45 -17.61
CA ARG A 196 -1.26 3.71 -18.60
C ARG A 196 -0.14 4.59 -19.12
N GLU A 197 0.81 4.02 -19.84
CA GLU A 197 1.96 4.74 -20.38
C GLU A 197 1.59 5.95 -21.27
N VAL A 198 0.40 5.93 -21.86
CA VAL A 198 -0.04 6.89 -22.90
C VAL A 198 -1.35 7.62 -22.53
N SER A 199 -2.09 7.19 -21.51
CA SER A 199 -3.38 7.84 -21.18
C SER A 199 -3.87 7.48 -19.77
N MET A 200 -4.62 8.41 -19.17
CA MET A 200 -5.41 8.15 -17.97
C MET A 200 -6.88 7.99 -18.35
N VAL A 201 -7.53 6.98 -17.77
CA VAL A 201 -8.98 6.77 -17.87
C VAL A 201 -9.57 6.82 -16.47
N THR A 202 -10.54 7.68 -16.27
CA THR A 202 -11.24 7.81 -14.98
C THR A 202 -12.60 7.10 -15.06
N TYR A 203 -12.89 6.29 -14.05
CA TYR A 203 -14.17 5.66 -13.84
C TYR A 203 -14.84 6.34 -12.64
N THR A 204 -16.01 6.93 -12.87
CA THR A 204 -16.83 7.58 -11.84
C THR A 204 -18.15 6.84 -11.65
N ASP A 205 -18.94 7.25 -10.69
CA ASP A 205 -20.31 6.75 -10.52
C ASP A 205 -21.17 7.01 -11.76
N VAL A 206 -22.22 6.25 -11.86
CA VAL A 206 -23.07 6.22 -13.06
C VAL A 206 -23.74 7.58 -13.30
N VAL A 207 -23.43 8.21 -14.43
CA VAL A 207 -24.29 9.23 -15.03
C VAL A 207 -25.47 8.49 -15.66
N PRO A 208 -26.74 8.92 -15.46
CA PRO A 208 -27.90 8.26 -16.05
C PRO A 208 -27.72 8.02 -17.54
N GLY A 209 -27.79 6.74 -17.97
CA GLY A 209 -27.58 6.30 -19.35
C GLY A 209 -26.19 5.73 -19.70
N ASN A 210 -25.29 5.59 -18.73
CA ASN A 210 -23.98 4.96 -18.94
C ASN A 210 -23.76 3.78 -17.99
N ASP A 211 -23.87 2.55 -18.49
CA ASP A 211 -23.78 1.29 -17.71
C ASP A 211 -22.35 0.94 -17.24
N ARG A 212 -21.34 1.81 -17.44
CA ARG A 212 -19.93 1.55 -17.14
C ARG A 212 -19.39 2.31 -15.94
N GLY A 213 -20.25 2.83 -15.10
CA GLY A 213 -19.84 3.60 -13.91
C GLY A 213 -19.62 2.74 -12.67
N LEU A 214 -19.06 3.36 -11.65
CA LEU A 214 -18.91 2.79 -10.31
C LEU A 214 -20.19 3.03 -9.50
N SER A 215 -20.49 2.15 -8.54
CA SER A 215 -21.62 2.33 -7.62
C SER A 215 -21.40 3.48 -6.63
N ASN A 216 -20.15 3.85 -6.40
CA ASN A 216 -19.72 4.96 -5.54
C ASN A 216 -18.33 5.45 -5.97
N ASN A 217 -18.06 6.73 -5.86
CA ASN A 217 -16.77 7.35 -6.21
C ASN A 217 -15.70 7.23 -5.12
N THR A 218 -16.01 6.66 -3.97
CA THR A 218 -15.02 6.38 -2.93
C THR A 218 -14.53 4.94 -3.05
N ILE A 219 -13.24 4.78 -3.27
CA ILE A 219 -12.56 3.49 -3.37
C ILE A 219 -11.70 3.33 -2.11
N LEU A 220 -12.00 2.29 -1.34
CA LEU A 220 -11.31 1.94 -0.09
C LEU A 220 -10.19 0.92 -0.35
#